data_b9667f17a272be653ff198b732e81b48
#
_entry.id   b9667f17a272be653ff198b732e81b48
#
_cell.length_a   1.000
_cell.length_b   1.000
_cell.length_c   1.000
_cell.angle_alpha   90.00
_cell.angle_beta   90.00
_cell.angle_gamma   90.00
#
_symmetry.space_group_name_H-M   'P 1'
#
loop_
_entity.id
_entity.type
_entity.pdbx_description
1 polymer ?
#
loop_
_entity_poly.entity_id
_entity_poly.type
_entity_poly.pdbx_seq_one_letter_code
_entity_poly.pdbx_strand_id
1 'polypeptide(L)'
;IAFSHTYTHPHPVQWDTGTTFGADVARRVLGMGIPRNVLINVNFPACTPDQVKGVRVTRQGKRNLGFLKVDKRHDGRGNPYFWIGFERAAMMDTPAEGTDLAALAARYVSVTPLRLDRTDEVFSVALTTTLK
;
A
#
# COMPACT_ATOMS: atom_id res chain seq x y z
N ILE A 1 0.49 -4.49 12.99
CA ILE A 1 0.62 -5.07 11.65
C ILE A 1 -0.71 -4.94 10.94
N ALA A 2 -0.69 -4.42 9.73
CA ALA A 2 -1.86 -4.35 8.84
C ALA A 2 -1.69 -5.34 7.70
N PHE A 3 -2.74 -6.11 7.39
CA PHE A 3 -2.77 -7.05 6.28
C PHE A 3 -3.76 -6.56 5.21
N SER A 4 -3.33 -6.58 3.97
CA SER A 4 -4.15 -6.24 2.80
C SER A 4 -3.94 -7.25 1.68
N HIS A 5 -4.92 -7.37 0.81
CA HIS A 5 -4.85 -8.26 -0.34
C HIS A 5 -5.06 -7.48 -1.64
N THR A 6 -4.19 -7.73 -2.61
CA THR A 6 -4.43 -7.24 -3.98
C THR A 6 -5.48 -8.12 -4.64
N TYR A 7 -6.38 -7.50 -5.39
CA TYR A 7 -7.36 -8.22 -6.20
C TYR A 7 -7.47 -7.61 -7.60
N THR A 8 -7.88 -8.41 -8.56
CA THR A 8 -8.10 -7.99 -9.94
C THR A 8 -9.54 -8.26 -10.31
N HIS A 9 -10.35 -7.20 -10.41
CA HIS A 9 -11.74 -7.32 -10.85
C HIS A 9 -11.79 -7.85 -12.31
N PRO A 10 -12.71 -8.78 -12.66
CA PRO A 10 -13.84 -9.28 -11.87
C PRO A 10 -13.52 -10.51 -11.00
N HIS A 11 -12.27 -10.93 -10.89
CA HIS A 11 -11.91 -12.14 -10.17
C HIS A 11 -12.07 -11.98 -8.65
N PRO A 12 -12.48 -13.04 -7.93
CA PRO A 12 -12.58 -13.01 -6.47
C PRO A 12 -11.18 -12.82 -5.83
N VAL A 13 -11.18 -12.29 -4.60
CA VAL A 13 -9.93 -12.17 -3.82
C VAL A 13 -9.41 -13.57 -3.47
N GLN A 14 -8.12 -13.80 -3.66
CA GLN A 14 -7.44 -15.08 -3.35
C GLN A 14 -7.06 -15.13 -1.86
N TRP A 15 -8.05 -15.23 -0.97
CA TRP A 15 -7.86 -15.22 0.47
C TRP A 15 -6.88 -16.28 1.00
N ASP A 16 -6.78 -17.41 0.29
CA ASP A 16 -5.88 -18.52 0.66
C ASP A 16 -4.41 -18.10 0.74
N THR A 17 -4.00 -17.14 -0.08
CA THR A 17 -2.63 -16.59 -0.01
C THR A 17 -2.39 -15.88 1.31
N GLY A 18 -3.35 -15.06 1.76
CA GLY A 18 -3.27 -14.40 3.05
C GLY A 18 -3.27 -15.39 4.22
N THR A 19 -4.11 -16.42 4.19
CA THR A 19 -4.18 -17.44 5.25
C THR A 19 -2.92 -18.29 5.30
N THR A 20 -2.33 -18.62 4.15
CA THR A 20 -1.11 -19.44 4.08
C THR A 20 0.12 -18.71 4.64
N PHE A 21 0.32 -17.45 4.26
CA PHE A 21 1.55 -16.72 4.60
C PHE A 21 1.41 -15.79 5.80
N GLY A 22 0.19 -15.33 6.12
CA GLY A 22 -0.03 -14.26 7.10
C GLY A 22 0.43 -14.61 8.50
N ALA A 23 0.12 -15.81 8.98
CA ALA A 23 0.50 -16.24 10.35
C ALA A 23 2.01 -16.36 10.52
N ASP A 24 2.73 -16.88 9.52
CA ASP A 24 4.20 -17.00 9.58
C ASP A 24 4.86 -15.62 9.51
N VAL A 25 4.44 -14.76 8.62
CA VAL A 25 4.94 -13.37 8.53
C VAL A 25 4.69 -12.63 9.85
N ALA A 26 3.49 -12.73 10.42
CA ALA A 26 3.17 -12.09 11.70
C ALA A 26 4.09 -12.60 12.83
N ARG A 27 4.26 -13.91 12.95
CA ARG A 27 5.10 -14.53 13.98
C ARG A 27 6.56 -14.05 13.90
N ARG A 28 7.13 -14.03 12.70
CA ARG A 28 8.52 -13.57 12.48
C ARG A 28 8.68 -12.09 12.81
N VAL A 29 7.75 -11.25 12.33
CA VAL A 29 7.81 -9.80 12.59
C VAL A 29 7.64 -9.48 14.07
N LEU A 30 6.69 -10.13 14.75
CA LEU A 30 6.49 -9.95 16.18
C LEU A 30 7.68 -10.48 17.01
N GLY A 31 8.29 -11.58 16.57
CA GLY A 31 9.50 -12.14 17.21
C GLY A 31 10.72 -11.22 17.16
N MET A 32 10.80 -10.34 16.15
CA MET A 32 11.88 -9.33 16.08
C MET A 32 11.64 -8.14 17.01
N GLY A 33 10.40 -7.92 17.44
CA GLY A 33 9.98 -6.68 18.09
C GLY A 33 9.78 -5.54 17.09
N ILE A 34 8.64 -4.86 17.17
CA ILE A 34 8.33 -3.70 16.33
C ILE A 34 8.68 -2.42 17.10
N PRO A 35 9.56 -1.55 16.58
CA PRO A 35 9.91 -0.30 17.24
C PRO A 35 8.68 0.60 17.43
N ARG A 36 8.71 1.48 18.44
CA ARG A 36 7.68 2.52 18.60
C ARG A 36 7.62 3.39 17.34
N ASN A 37 6.43 3.86 17.01
CA ASN A 37 6.15 4.69 15.82
C ASN A 37 6.42 4.00 14.47
N VAL A 38 6.52 2.67 14.45
CA VAL A 38 6.59 1.87 13.24
C VAL A 38 5.34 1.00 13.14
N LEU A 39 4.74 0.99 11.99
CA LEU A 39 3.71 0.04 11.60
C LEU A 39 4.24 -0.84 10.48
N ILE A 40 3.84 -2.10 10.45
CA ILE A 40 4.19 -3.02 9.37
C ILE A 40 2.97 -3.23 8.49
N ASN A 41 3.11 -2.85 7.22
CA ASN A 41 2.10 -3.09 6.20
C ASN A 41 2.49 -4.33 5.39
N VAL A 42 1.60 -5.32 5.35
CA VAL A 42 1.80 -6.58 4.62
C VAL A 42 0.74 -6.67 3.54
N ASN A 43 1.18 -6.79 2.29
CA ASN A 43 0.28 -6.95 1.16
C ASN A 43 0.51 -8.30 0.49
N PHE A 44 -0.57 -9.02 0.20
CA PHE A 44 -0.55 -10.30 -0.51
C PHE A 44 -0.87 -10.10 -1.99
N PRO A 45 -0.14 -10.78 -2.90
CA PRO A 45 -0.39 -10.69 -4.34
C PRO A 45 -1.71 -11.36 -4.74
N ALA A 46 -2.28 -10.94 -5.86
CA ALA A 46 -3.49 -11.53 -6.45
C ALA A 46 -3.15 -12.84 -7.21
N CYS A 47 -2.71 -13.85 -6.49
CA CYS A 47 -2.40 -15.17 -7.03
C CYS A 47 -2.61 -16.25 -5.97
N THR A 48 -2.63 -17.51 -6.37
CA THR A 48 -2.74 -18.66 -5.46
C THR A 48 -1.45 -18.87 -4.65
N PRO A 49 -1.50 -19.53 -3.49
CA PRO A 49 -0.32 -19.73 -2.63
C PRO A 49 0.88 -20.39 -3.32
N ASP A 50 0.64 -21.35 -4.21
CA ASP A 50 1.66 -22.07 -4.99
C ASP A 50 2.39 -21.16 -6.00
N GLN A 51 1.77 -20.06 -6.40
CA GLN A 51 2.34 -19.07 -7.32
C GLN A 51 3.17 -18.00 -6.62
N VAL A 52 3.10 -17.92 -5.29
CA VAL A 52 3.86 -16.94 -4.51
C VAL A 52 5.33 -17.32 -4.51
N LYS A 53 6.19 -16.39 -4.95
CA LYS A 53 7.64 -16.60 -5.06
C LYS A 53 8.40 -16.39 -3.76
N GLY A 54 7.72 -15.94 -2.70
CA GLY A 54 8.30 -15.70 -1.39
C GLY A 54 7.87 -14.36 -0.78
N VAL A 55 8.61 -13.92 0.24
CA VAL A 55 8.34 -12.68 0.99
C VAL A 55 9.49 -11.69 0.74
N ARG A 56 9.17 -10.41 0.52
CA ARG A 56 10.15 -9.33 0.34
C ARG A 56 9.88 -8.18 1.28
N VAL A 57 10.93 -7.66 1.88
CA VAL A 57 10.89 -6.35 2.54
C VAL A 57 10.95 -5.29 1.45
N THR A 58 10.05 -4.30 1.53
CA THR A 58 9.85 -3.33 0.48
C THR A 58 9.75 -1.91 1.06
N ARG A 59 9.79 -0.93 0.17
CA ARG A 59 9.43 0.45 0.46
C ARG A 59 8.09 0.80 -0.17
N GLN A 60 7.44 1.84 0.33
CA GLN A 60 6.20 2.35 -0.25
C GLN A 60 6.43 2.82 -1.69
N GLY A 61 5.66 2.27 -2.63
CA GLY A 61 5.64 2.70 -4.02
C GLY A 61 4.83 3.97 -4.21
N LYS A 62 5.20 4.77 -5.19
CA LYS A 62 4.42 5.93 -5.63
C LYS A 62 3.45 5.47 -6.71
N ARG A 63 2.18 5.83 -6.57
CA ARG A 63 1.19 5.70 -7.64
C ARG A 63 1.05 7.05 -8.33
N ASN A 64 0.95 7.02 -9.65
CA ASN A 64 0.56 8.21 -10.39
C ASN A 64 -0.88 8.58 -10.01
N LEU A 65 -1.10 9.79 -9.50
CA LEU A 65 -2.42 10.29 -9.11
C LEU A 65 -3.26 10.78 -10.30
N GLY A 66 -2.73 10.75 -11.52
CA GLY A 66 -3.44 11.13 -12.74
C GLY A 66 -4.69 10.29 -13.05
N PHE A 67 -4.90 9.20 -12.33
CA PHE A 67 -6.10 8.36 -12.39
C PHE A 67 -7.12 8.66 -11.28
N LEU A 68 -6.89 9.69 -10.47
CA LEU A 68 -7.86 10.13 -9.47
C LEU A 68 -9.00 10.85 -10.18
N LYS A 69 -10.21 10.30 -10.08
CA LYS A 69 -11.43 10.91 -10.60
C LYS A 69 -12.24 11.47 -9.43
N VAL A 70 -12.64 12.72 -9.55
CA VAL A 70 -13.51 13.37 -8.55
C VAL A 70 -14.86 13.66 -9.20
N ASP A 71 -15.89 12.94 -8.79
CA ASP A 71 -17.27 13.13 -9.24
C ASP A 71 -18.04 13.95 -8.22
N LYS A 72 -18.57 15.11 -8.64
CA LYS A 72 -19.52 15.88 -7.82
C LYS A 72 -20.88 15.22 -7.86
N ARG A 73 -21.46 14.95 -6.71
CA ARG A 73 -22.79 14.36 -6.52
C ARG A 73 -23.58 15.16 -5.51
N HIS A 74 -24.87 14.88 -5.37
CA HIS A 74 -25.75 15.50 -4.38
C HIS A 74 -26.41 14.39 -3.55
N ASP A 75 -26.55 14.65 -2.26
CA ASP A 75 -27.31 13.78 -1.34
C ASP A 75 -28.82 13.93 -1.54
N GLY A 76 -29.62 13.14 -0.83
CA GLY A 76 -31.08 13.20 -0.88
C GLY A 76 -31.70 14.51 -0.36
N ARG A 77 -30.87 15.42 0.20
CA ARG A 77 -31.26 16.76 0.67
C ARG A 77 -30.74 17.88 -0.22
N GLY A 78 -30.08 17.53 -1.36
CA GLY A 78 -29.52 18.49 -2.28
C GLY A 78 -28.14 19.05 -1.94
N ASN A 79 -27.50 18.59 -0.84
CA ASN A 79 -26.16 19.03 -0.48
C ASN A 79 -25.11 18.38 -1.38
N PRO A 80 -24.14 19.15 -1.91
CA PRO A 80 -23.08 18.59 -2.74
C PRO A 80 -22.08 17.79 -1.90
N TYR A 81 -21.64 16.64 -2.45
CA TYR A 81 -20.50 15.90 -1.95
C TYR A 81 -19.63 15.44 -3.12
N PHE A 82 -18.37 15.11 -2.84
CA PHE A 82 -17.44 14.69 -3.86
C PHE A 82 -17.08 13.23 -3.64
N TRP A 83 -17.30 12.41 -4.68
CA TRP A 83 -16.91 11.02 -4.70
C TRP A 83 -15.54 10.88 -5.34
N ILE A 84 -14.60 10.32 -4.58
CA ILE A 84 -13.24 10.07 -5.09
C ILE A 84 -13.19 8.63 -5.61
N GLY A 85 -12.95 8.50 -6.89
CA GLY A 85 -12.77 7.22 -7.57
C GLY A 85 -11.37 7.10 -8.18
N PHE A 86 -11.05 5.90 -8.66
CA PHE A 86 -9.79 5.62 -9.34
C PHE A 86 -10.07 5.03 -10.72
N GLU A 87 -9.50 5.62 -11.77
CA GLU A 87 -9.54 5.06 -13.12
C GLU A 87 -8.43 4.01 -13.28
N ARG A 88 -8.83 2.76 -13.47
CA ARG A 88 -7.89 1.63 -13.58
C ARG A 88 -7.05 1.64 -14.86
N ALA A 89 -7.53 2.26 -15.92
CA ALA A 89 -6.86 2.28 -17.23
C ALA A 89 -5.51 3.02 -17.25
N ALA A 90 -5.27 3.90 -16.27
CA ALA A 90 -4.04 4.69 -16.17
C ALA A 90 -2.92 4.02 -15.36
N MET A 91 -3.09 2.78 -14.91
CA MET A 91 -2.08 2.05 -14.10
C MET A 91 -0.99 1.39 -14.98
N MET A 92 -0.51 2.07 -16.03
CA MET A 92 0.47 1.50 -16.96
C MET A 92 1.94 1.83 -16.62
N ASP A 93 2.20 2.52 -15.52
CA ASP A 93 3.58 2.75 -15.10
C ASP A 93 4.20 1.47 -14.53
N THR A 94 5.36 1.08 -15.04
CA THR A 94 6.14 -0.01 -14.45
C THR A 94 6.55 0.39 -13.04
N PRO A 95 6.16 -0.39 -12.00
CA PRO A 95 6.51 -0.04 -10.63
C PRO A 95 8.02 -0.01 -10.42
N ALA A 96 8.51 1.02 -9.72
CA ALA A 96 9.93 1.13 -9.41
C ALA A 96 10.42 -0.08 -8.59
N GLU A 97 11.62 -0.56 -8.88
CA GLU A 97 12.22 -1.68 -8.19
C GLU A 97 12.32 -1.46 -6.67
N GLY A 98 12.17 -2.52 -5.89
CA GLY A 98 12.22 -2.49 -4.43
C GLY A 98 10.96 -1.93 -3.76
N THR A 99 9.91 -1.59 -4.54
CA THR A 99 8.63 -1.12 -3.99
C THR A 99 7.65 -2.28 -3.74
N ASP A 100 6.66 -2.02 -2.88
CA ASP A 100 5.52 -2.90 -2.63
C ASP A 100 4.76 -3.23 -3.93
N LEU A 101 4.57 -2.25 -4.80
CA LEU A 101 3.90 -2.44 -6.09
C LEU A 101 4.69 -3.39 -7.02
N ALA A 102 6.01 -3.24 -7.08
CA ALA A 102 6.87 -4.12 -7.88
C ALA A 102 6.89 -5.56 -7.31
N ALA A 103 6.94 -5.69 -5.99
CA ALA A 103 6.91 -6.99 -5.33
C ALA A 103 5.59 -7.73 -5.61
N LEU A 104 4.45 -7.05 -5.48
CA LEU A 104 3.13 -7.62 -5.76
C LEU A 104 2.97 -8.02 -7.22
N ALA A 105 3.40 -7.17 -8.16
CA ALA A 105 3.39 -7.48 -9.59
C ALA A 105 4.25 -8.71 -9.92
N ALA A 106 5.34 -8.91 -9.21
CA ALA A 106 6.23 -10.06 -9.33
C ALA A 106 5.80 -11.29 -8.51
N ARG A 107 4.60 -11.27 -7.89
CA ARG A 107 4.02 -12.35 -7.07
C ARG A 107 4.80 -12.63 -5.76
N TYR A 108 5.31 -11.60 -5.11
CA TYR A 108 5.87 -11.70 -3.77
C TYR A 108 4.90 -11.12 -2.74
N VAL A 109 4.87 -11.68 -1.55
CA VAL A 109 4.29 -11.02 -0.39
C VAL A 109 5.19 -9.83 -0.04
N SER A 110 4.60 -8.65 0.05
CA SER A 110 5.31 -7.41 0.34
C SER A 110 5.18 -7.08 1.83
N VAL A 111 6.30 -6.81 2.50
CA VAL A 111 6.35 -6.38 3.90
C VAL A 111 7.04 -5.02 3.95
N THR A 112 6.26 -3.97 4.25
CA THR A 112 6.75 -2.59 4.25
C THR A 112 6.70 -2.01 5.65
N PRO A 113 7.85 -1.70 6.29
CA PRO A 113 7.87 -0.92 7.51
C PRO A 113 7.58 0.54 7.20
N LEU A 114 6.61 1.14 7.88
CA LEU A 114 6.17 2.51 7.70
C LEU A 114 6.35 3.30 8.99
N ARG A 115 6.87 4.51 8.91
CA ARG A 115 6.88 5.46 10.03
C ARG A 115 5.52 6.15 10.14
N LEU A 116 5.06 6.38 11.36
CA LEU A 116 3.85 7.16 11.62
C LEU A 116 4.12 8.65 11.51
N ASP A 117 5.32 9.09 11.87
CA ASP A 117 5.75 10.47 11.71
C ASP A 117 6.09 10.74 10.23
N ARG A 118 5.43 11.75 9.68
CA ARG A 118 5.54 12.16 8.27
C ARG A 118 6.20 13.54 8.13
N THR A 119 6.77 14.08 9.20
CA THR A 119 7.50 15.34 9.18
C THR A 119 8.75 15.21 8.28
N ASP A 120 8.89 16.11 7.33
CA ASP A 120 10.12 16.26 6.57
C ASP A 120 11.06 17.20 7.34
N GLU A 121 11.93 16.59 8.17
CA GLU A 121 12.85 17.33 9.03
C GLU A 121 13.81 18.22 8.21
N VAL A 122 14.26 17.74 7.06
CA VAL A 122 15.19 18.50 6.19
C VAL A 122 14.52 19.76 5.67
N PHE A 123 13.28 19.63 5.18
CA PHE A 123 12.52 20.77 4.69
C PHE A 123 12.10 21.72 5.81
N SER A 124 11.82 21.20 7.01
CA SER A 124 11.48 21.99 8.19
C SER A 124 12.63 22.96 8.59
N VAL A 125 13.88 22.50 8.49
CA VAL A 125 15.06 23.38 8.72
C VAL A 125 15.13 24.49 7.68
N ALA A 126 14.91 24.16 6.39
CA ALA A 126 14.91 25.17 5.32
C ALA A 126 13.79 26.20 5.52
N LEU A 127 12.58 25.75 5.87
CA LEU A 127 11.46 26.64 6.18
C LEU A 127 11.76 27.57 7.35
N THR A 128 12.35 27.06 8.42
CA THR A 128 12.71 27.87 9.60
C THR A 128 13.69 29.02 9.23
N THR A 129 14.57 28.77 8.28
CA THR A 129 15.50 29.80 7.80
C THR A 129 14.81 30.85 6.93
N THR A 130 13.83 30.40 6.12
CA THR A 130 13.13 31.30 5.17
C THR A 130 12.06 32.17 5.85
N LEU A 131 11.47 31.71 6.95
CA LEU A 131 10.38 32.41 7.65
C LEU A 131 10.84 33.25 8.83
N LYS A 132 12.12 33.34 9.07
CA LYS A 132 12.73 34.32 10.01
C LYS A 132 12.96 35.67 9.34
#